data_eb02b9afacfb1ae708787683d3a298a7
#
_entry.id   eb02b9afacfb1ae708787683d3a298a7
#
_cell.length_a   1.000
_cell.length_b   1.000
_cell.length_c   1.000
_cell.angle_alpha   90.00
_cell.angle_beta   90.00
_cell.angle_gamma   90.00
#
_symmetry.space_group_name_H-M   'P 1'
#
loop_
_entity.id
_entity.type
_entity.pdbx_description
1 polymer ?
#
loop_
_entity_poly.entity_id
_entity_poly.type
_entity_poly.pdbx_seq_one_letter_code
_entity_poly.pdbx_strand_id
1 'polypeptide(L)'
;RWDPEKEQNPRIDVFEIDKEKCGPMVLDALIKIKNEIDSSLTFRRSCREGVCGSCSMNIDGINTLACLKPINEIKGDIKIYPLPHMKVIKDLVPDLSHAYKQLASVTPWLKRNINNTKKTKNIEENKQLPKDRAKLDGQWECVLCFCCTTSCPSYWWNSDEYLGPAVLMQAARWVNDSRDAERKNRLKAVNDKMKLYRCHSIMNCT
;
A
#
# COMPACT_ATOMS: atom_id res chain seq x y z
N ARG A 1 18.45 -9.16 3.76
CA ARG A 1 17.98 -9.86 4.98
C ARG A 1 18.13 -8.96 6.20
N TRP A 2 17.15 -9.00 7.05
CA TRP A 2 17.14 -8.38 8.37
C TRP A 2 16.55 -9.36 9.39
N ASP A 3 17.24 -9.56 10.50
CA ASP A 3 16.78 -10.42 11.59
C ASP A 3 17.04 -9.70 12.94
N PRO A 4 15.99 -9.34 13.70
CA PRO A 4 16.16 -8.58 14.94
C PRO A 4 16.98 -9.33 16.03
N GLU A 5 17.10 -10.65 15.88
CA GLU A 5 17.85 -11.50 16.84
C GLU A 5 19.32 -11.69 16.45
N LYS A 6 19.78 -11.09 15.32
CA LYS A 6 21.16 -11.24 14.82
C LYS A 6 21.91 -9.93 14.83
N GLU A 7 23.22 -10.00 15.16
CA GLU A 7 24.09 -8.83 15.18
C GLU A 7 24.49 -8.34 13.77
N GLN A 8 24.64 -9.25 12.81
CA GLN A 8 25.01 -8.91 11.43
C GLN A 8 23.78 -8.52 10.60
N ASN A 9 23.41 -7.26 10.64
CA ASN A 9 22.27 -6.69 9.91
C ASN A 9 22.57 -5.28 9.38
N PRO A 10 22.04 -4.90 8.21
CA PRO A 10 21.44 -5.78 7.20
C PRO A 10 22.52 -6.58 6.43
N ARG A 11 22.14 -7.71 5.81
CA ARG A 11 22.98 -8.47 4.92
C ARG A 11 22.26 -8.80 3.60
N ILE A 12 23.02 -9.10 2.57
CA ILE A 12 22.48 -9.58 1.28
C ILE A 12 22.79 -11.07 1.18
N ASP A 13 21.77 -11.88 0.95
CA ASP A 13 21.89 -13.28 0.60
C ASP A 13 21.63 -13.44 -0.90
N VAL A 14 22.40 -14.29 -1.57
CA VAL A 14 22.26 -14.59 -3.00
C VAL A 14 21.73 -16.00 -3.16
N PHE A 15 20.67 -16.15 -3.97
CA PHE A 15 20.06 -17.43 -4.25
C PHE A 15 20.04 -17.67 -5.76
N GLU A 16 20.49 -18.83 -6.20
CA GLU A 16 20.38 -19.28 -7.57
C GLU A 16 19.14 -20.13 -7.77
N ILE A 17 18.32 -19.80 -8.78
CA ILE A 17 17.07 -20.49 -9.09
C ILE A 17 17.03 -20.86 -10.55
N ASP A 18 16.72 -22.12 -10.84
CA ASP A 18 16.41 -22.56 -12.17
C ASP A 18 15.09 -21.93 -12.65
N LYS A 19 15.20 -21.05 -13.63
CA LYS A 19 14.09 -20.29 -14.20
C LYS A 19 13.04 -21.18 -14.88
N GLU A 20 13.45 -22.28 -15.48
CA GLU A 20 12.56 -23.20 -16.17
C GLU A 20 11.68 -24.00 -15.18
N LYS A 21 12.14 -24.14 -13.93
CA LYS A 21 11.43 -24.81 -12.83
C LYS A 21 10.78 -23.84 -11.87
N CYS A 22 10.65 -22.58 -12.25
CA CYS A 22 10.03 -21.52 -11.46
C CYS A 22 8.83 -20.94 -12.20
N GLY A 23 7.81 -20.48 -11.47
CA GLY A 23 6.74 -19.70 -12.06
C GLY A 23 7.22 -18.34 -12.59
N PRO A 24 6.41 -17.64 -13.39
CA PRO A 24 6.85 -16.48 -14.15
C PRO A 24 7.06 -15.20 -13.34
N MET A 25 6.56 -15.14 -12.10
CA MET A 25 6.56 -13.94 -11.28
C MET A 25 7.66 -13.95 -10.21
N VAL A 26 8.12 -12.78 -9.81
CA VAL A 26 9.11 -12.65 -8.71
C VAL A 26 8.60 -13.30 -7.42
N LEU A 27 7.30 -13.25 -7.15
CA LEU A 27 6.72 -13.93 -5.99
C LEU A 27 6.92 -15.44 -6.06
N ASP A 28 6.84 -16.06 -7.24
CA ASP A 28 7.04 -17.49 -7.40
C ASP A 28 8.48 -17.88 -7.04
N ALA A 29 9.45 -17.04 -7.45
CA ALA A 29 10.84 -17.21 -7.06
C ALA A 29 11.04 -17.14 -5.54
N LEU A 30 10.44 -16.17 -4.87
CA LEU A 30 10.49 -16.05 -3.40
C LEU A 30 9.86 -17.25 -2.70
N ILE A 31 8.74 -17.76 -3.21
CA ILE A 31 8.07 -18.94 -2.67
C ILE A 31 8.97 -20.17 -2.86
N LYS A 32 9.60 -20.33 -4.02
CA LYS A 32 10.53 -21.41 -4.31
C LYS A 32 11.74 -21.38 -3.38
N ILE A 33 12.37 -20.20 -3.19
CA ILE A 33 13.47 -20.04 -2.23
C ILE A 33 13.04 -20.50 -0.85
N LYS A 34 11.88 -20.00 -0.37
CA LYS A 34 11.40 -20.31 0.97
C LYS A 34 11.09 -21.80 1.17
N ASN A 35 10.57 -22.46 0.16
CA ASN A 35 10.15 -23.85 0.27
C ASN A 35 11.29 -24.85 0.07
N GLU A 36 12.26 -24.55 -0.79
CA GLU A 36 13.26 -25.51 -1.25
C GLU A 36 14.68 -25.18 -0.78
N ILE A 37 15.01 -23.91 -0.49
CA ILE A 37 16.38 -23.46 -0.23
C ILE A 37 16.53 -22.92 1.20
N ASP A 38 15.73 -21.89 1.58
CA ASP A 38 15.83 -21.24 2.89
C ASP A 38 14.46 -20.91 3.45
N SER A 39 13.94 -21.78 4.32
CA SER A 39 12.65 -21.64 4.97
C SER A 39 12.56 -20.43 5.92
N SER A 40 13.69 -19.86 6.34
CA SER A 40 13.75 -18.70 7.23
C SER A 40 13.46 -17.38 6.52
N LEU A 41 13.49 -17.33 5.16
CA LEU A 41 13.17 -16.13 4.41
C LEU A 41 11.74 -15.66 4.70
N THR A 42 11.59 -14.41 5.14
CA THR A 42 10.32 -13.87 5.61
C THR A 42 9.79 -12.79 4.69
N PHE A 43 8.57 -12.96 4.17
CA PHE A 43 7.84 -12.01 3.36
C PHE A 43 6.33 -12.21 3.50
N ARG A 44 5.54 -11.19 3.17
CA ARG A 44 4.07 -11.28 3.14
C ARG A 44 3.58 -11.67 1.76
N ARG A 45 2.56 -12.49 1.71
CA ARG A 45 1.84 -12.85 0.47
C ARG A 45 0.42 -13.32 0.79
N SER A 46 -0.47 -13.26 -0.21
CA SER A 46 -1.82 -13.83 -0.11
C SER A 46 -2.39 -14.15 -1.50
N CYS A 47 -3.02 -13.20 -2.20
CA CYS A 47 -3.86 -13.43 -3.39
C CYS A 47 -3.12 -13.91 -4.64
N ARG A 48 -1.88 -13.53 -4.86
CA ARG A 48 -1.04 -13.75 -6.06
C ARG A 48 -1.56 -13.12 -7.36
N GLU A 49 -2.57 -12.23 -7.28
CA GLU A 49 -3.24 -11.61 -8.43
C GLU A 49 -3.38 -10.07 -8.31
N GLY A 50 -2.57 -9.45 -7.45
CA GLY A 50 -2.52 -8.00 -7.33
C GLY A 50 -3.66 -7.35 -6.55
N VAL A 51 -4.50 -8.10 -5.84
CA VAL A 51 -5.71 -7.58 -5.16
C VAL A 51 -5.49 -7.25 -3.69
N CYS A 52 -4.59 -7.97 -3.00
CA CYS A 52 -4.44 -7.81 -1.55
C CYS A 52 -3.34 -6.82 -1.11
N GLY A 53 -2.41 -6.44 -2.00
CA GLY A 53 -1.31 -5.52 -1.69
C GLY A 53 -0.21 -6.08 -0.77
N SER A 54 -0.34 -7.30 -0.24
CA SER A 54 0.55 -7.79 0.83
C SER A 54 1.98 -8.09 0.40
N CYS A 55 2.22 -8.42 -0.86
CA CYS A 55 3.56 -8.74 -1.40
C CYS A 55 4.29 -7.51 -1.96
N SER A 56 3.97 -6.33 -1.48
CA SER A 56 4.65 -5.09 -1.87
C SER A 56 6.08 -5.07 -1.34
N MET A 57 7.02 -4.77 -2.23
CA MET A 57 8.44 -4.68 -1.94
C MET A 57 9.15 -3.86 -3.01
N ASN A 58 10.42 -3.53 -2.80
CA ASN A 58 11.24 -2.90 -3.82
C ASN A 58 11.94 -3.97 -4.64
N ILE A 59 11.70 -3.99 -5.96
CA ILE A 59 12.30 -4.91 -6.92
C ILE A 59 13.05 -4.10 -7.95
N ASP A 60 14.35 -4.24 -8.01
CA ASP A 60 15.26 -3.47 -8.89
C ASP A 60 15.04 -1.95 -8.83
N GLY A 61 14.87 -1.42 -7.63
CA GLY A 61 14.67 0.01 -7.41
C GLY A 61 13.21 0.49 -7.60
N ILE A 62 12.29 -0.37 -8.02
CA ILE A 62 10.88 -0.04 -8.23
C ILE A 62 10.03 -0.65 -7.12
N ASN A 63 9.21 0.15 -6.45
CA ASN A 63 8.23 -0.34 -5.48
C ASN A 63 7.03 -0.94 -6.20
N THR A 64 6.83 -2.24 -6.09
CA THR A 64 5.76 -2.96 -6.79
C THR A 64 5.31 -4.20 -6.02
N LEU A 65 4.28 -4.87 -6.54
CA LEU A 65 3.80 -6.15 -6.01
C LEU A 65 4.58 -7.30 -6.65
N ALA A 66 5.22 -8.14 -5.86
CA ALA A 66 6.00 -9.27 -6.35
C ALA A 66 5.17 -10.27 -7.17
N CYS A 67 3.86 -10.37 -6.94
CA CYS A 67 2.95 -11.22 -7.71
C CYS A 67 2.61 -10.66 -9.10
N LEU A 68 2.91 -9.39 -9.37
CA LEU A 68 2.64 -8.74 -10.66
C LEU A 68 3.92 -8.42 -11.45
N LYS A 69 5.11 -8.61 -10.85
CA LYS A 69 6.38 -8.34 -11.51
C LYS A 69 6.92 -9.60 -12.19
N PRO A 70 6.90 -9.66 -13.55
CA PRO A 70 7.43 -10.79 -14.29
C PRO A 70 8.96 -10.87 -14.19
N ILE A 71 9.50 -12.07 -13.99
CA ILE A 71 10.94 -12.32 -13.96
C ILE A 71 11.60 -11.93 -15.30
N ASN A 72 10.91 -12.14 -16.41
CA ASN A 72 11.44 -11.89 -17.75
C ASN A 72 11.65 -10.42 -18.10
N GLU A 73 11.03 -9.50 -17.37
CA GLU A 73 11.23 -8.06 -17.56
C GLU A 73 12.51 -7.56 -16.91
N ILE A 74 13.14 -8.37 -16.06
CA ILE A 74 14.33 -7.98 -15.30
C ILE A 74 15.57 -8.47 -16.02
N LYS A 75 16.53 -7.58 -16.23
CA LYS A 75 17.82 -7.89 -16.86
C LYS A 75 18.87 -8.14 -15.78
N GLY A 76 19.49 -9.32 -15.83
CA GLY A 76 20.53 -9.72 -14.85
C GLY A 76 19.94 -10.20 -13.52
N ASP A 77 20.68 -10.02 -12.45
CA ASP A 77 20.31 -10.47 -11.11
C ASP A 77 19.17 -9.62 -10.53
N ILE A 78 18.15 -10.27 -10.00
CA ILE A 78 17.00 -9.62 -9.40
C ILE A 78 17.37 -9.15 -7.99
N LYS A 79 17.32 -7.84 -7.74
CA LYS A 79 17.58 -7.24 -6.43
C LYS A 79 16.28 -6.95 -5.72
N ILE A 80 16.06 -7.56 -4.56
CA ILE A 80 14.83 -7.43 -3.79
C ILE A 80 15.13 -6.87 -2.41
N TYR A 81 14.41 -5.80 -2.06
CA TYR A 81 14.48 -5.11 -0.78
C TYR A 81 13.08 -4.95 -0.18
N PRO A 82 12.94 -4.76 1.14
CA PRO A 82 11.68 -4.32 1.72
C PRO A 82 11.27 -2.95 1.17
N LEU A 83 10.01 -2.54 1.35
CA LEU A 83 9.58 -1.18 1.04
C LEU A 83 10.50 -0.17 1.75
N PRO A 84 11.04 0.84 1.03
CA PRO A 84 11.97 1.80 1.59
C PRO A 84 11.28 2.73 2.61
N HIS A 85 12.08 3.33 3.50
CA HIS A 85 11.64 4.31 4.49
C HIS A 85 10.53 3.83 5.45
N MET A 86 10.44 2.52 5.67
CA MET A 86 9.66 1.89 6.73
C MET A 86 10.57 1.05 7.61
N LYS A 87 10.25 0.95 8.89
CA LYS A 87 10.95 0.02 9.78
C LYS A 87 10.76 -1.41 9.28
N VAL A 88 11.82 -2.22 9.35
CA VAL A 88 11.76 -3.63 8.97
C VAL A 88 11.54 -4.46 10.22
N ILE A 89 10.53 -5.33 10.19
CA ILE A 89 10.27 -6.31 11.25
C ILE A 89 11.21 -7.49 11.08
N LYS A 90 11.22 -8.08 9.89
CA LYS A 90 12.12 -9.17 9.51
C LYS A 90 12.21 -9.25 7.98
N ASP A 91 13.41 -9.39 7.44
CA ASP A 91 13.72 -9.54 6.01
C ASP A 91 12.97 -8.55 5.09
N LEU A 92 11.95 -9.01 4.37
CA LEU A 92 11.15 -8.22 3.44
C LEU A 92 9.81 -7.72 4.05
N VAL A 93 9.65 -7.85 5.37
CA VAL A 93 8.42 -7.48 6.09
C VAL A 93 8.58 -6.11 6.74
N PRO A 94 8.01 -5.04 6.16
CA PRO A 94 7.98 -3.72 6.78
C PRO A 94 6.92 -3.64 7.88
N ASP A 95 7.14 -2.74 8.84
CA ASP A 95 6.14 -2.35 9.83
C ASP A 95 5.19 -1.31 9.22
N LEU A 96 3.94 -1.70 9.06
CA LEU A 96 2.87 -0.86 8.50
C LEU A 96 2.04 -0.14 9.56
N SER A 97 2.36 -0.29 10.84
CA SER A 97 1.56 0.23 11.96
C SER A 97 1.35 1.75 11.86
N HIS A 98 2.41 2.49 11.53
CA HIS A 98 2.33 3.95 11.37
C HIS A 98 1.43 4.34 10.19
N ALA A 99 1.59 3.70 9.04
CA ALA A 99 0.79 3.96 7.85
C ALA A 99 -0.72 3.67 8.09
N TYR A 100 -1.05 2.60 8.79
CA TYR A 100 -2.44 2.30 9.18
C TYR A 100 -2.98 3.28 10.22
N LYS A 101 -2.14 3.78 11.14
CA LYS A 101 -2.54 4.84 12.07
C LYS A 101 -2.88 6.13 11.33
N GLN A 102 -2.08 6.51 10.33
CA GLN A 102 -2.38 7.64 9.46
C GLN A 102 -3.66 7.40 8.65
N LEU A 103 -3.86 6.19 8.11
CA LEU A 103 -5.10 5.83 7.41
C LEU A 103 -6.32 5.96 8.31
N ALA A 104 -6.25 5.49 9.55
CA ALA A 104 -7.35 5.62 10.51
C ALA A 104 -7.71 7.08 10.80
N SER A 105 -6.73 7.99 10.77
CA SER A 105 -6.93 9.43 11.04
C SER A 105 -7.86 10.11 10.01
N VAL A 106 -7.94 9.60 8.79
CA VAL A 106 -8.84 10.13 7.74
C VAL A 106 -10.20 9.42 7.71
N THR A 107 -10.45 8.51 8.67
CA THR A 107 -11.73 7.80 8.84
C THR A 107 -12.26 7.22 7.51
N PRO A 108 -11.55 6.24 6.88
CA PRO A 108 -11.81 5.77 5.52
C PRO A 108 -13.01 4.81 5.45
N TRP A 109 -14.18 5.27 5.87
CA TRP A 109 -15.46 4.56 5.80
C TRP A 109 -16.62 5.53 5.62
N LEU A 110 -17.72 5.04 5.06
CA LEU A 110 -18.91 5.83 4.78
C LEU A 110 -19.54 6.37 6.07
N LYS A 111 -19.77 7.68 6.12
CA LYS A 111 -20.50 8.34 7.20
C LYS A 111 -21.86 8.81 6.72
N ARG A 112 -22.90 8.32 7.36
CA ARG A 112 -24.29 8.69 7.08
C ARG A 112 -24.75 9.86 7.94
N ASN A 113 -25.76 10.60 7.46
CA ASN A 113 -26.49 11.55 8.27
C ASN A 113 -27.52 10.80 9.12
N ILE A 114 -27.19 10.57 10.40
CA ILE A 114 -28.01 9.79 11.35
C ILE A 114 -29.39 10.42 11.58
N ASN A 115 -29.56 11.72 11.34
CA ASN A 115 -30.82 12.42 11.58
C ASN A 115 -31.94 11.98 10.64
N ASN A 116 -31.64 11.40 9.48
CA ASN A 116 -32.63 10.88 8.54
C ASN A 116 -33.02 9.41 8.84
N THR A 117 -32.27 8.69 9.65
CA THR A 117 -32.51 7.26 9.92
C THR A 117 -33.47 7.01 11.10
N LYS A 118 -33.72 8.02 11.94
CA LYS A 118 -34.62 7.89 13.09
C LYS A 118 -36.13 7.77 12.74
N LYS A 119 -36.49 8.01 11.47
CA LYS A 119 -37.92 8.00 11.04
C LYS A 119 -38.38 6.73 10.33
N THR A 120 -37.46 5.84 9.93
CA THR A 120 -37.81 4.60 9.25
C THR A 120 -37.26 3.39 9.99
N LYS A 121 -38.14 2.42 10.33
CA LYS A 121 -37.76 1.11 10.89
C LYS A 121 -36.94 0.26 9.90
N ASN A 122 -36.87 0.66 8.63
CA ASN A 122 -36.16 -0.03 7.57
C ASN A 122 -34.87 0.69 7.27
N ILE A 123 -33.76 -0.05 7.29
CA ILE A 123 -32.44 0.41 6.83
C ILE A 123 -32.50 0.45 5.31
N GLU A 124 -32.65 1.64 4.72
CA GLU A 124 -32.61 1.81 3.28
C GLU A 124 -31.19 1.81 2.75
N GLU A 125 -31.02 1.29 1.54
CA GLU A 125 -29.75 1.30 0.80
C GLU A 125 -29.29 2.74 0.49
N ASN A 126 -27.98 2.97 0.55
CA ASN A 126 -27.38 4.23 0.07
C ASN A 126 -27.23 4.20 -1.45
N LYS A 127 -28.24 4.70 -2.15
CA LYS A 127 -28.21 4.75 -3.62
C LYS A 127 -27.16 5.73 -4.14
N GLN A 128 -26.52 5.37 -5.25
CA GLN A 128 -25.54 6.19 -5.95
C GLN A 128 -25.84 6.15 -7.45
N LEU A 129 -25.83 7.31 -8.10
CA LEU A 129 -26.02 7.39 -9.56
C LEU A 129 -24.76 6.93 -10.28
N PRO A 130 -24.86 6.31 -11.48
CA PRO A 130 -23.70 5.89 -12.27
C PRO A 130 -22.68 7.00 -12.51
N LYS A 131 -23.12 8.23 -12.80
CA LYS A 131 -22.27 9.41 -12.96
C LYS A 131 -21.46 9.78 -11.71
N ASP A 132 -22.02 9.52 -10.53
CA ASP A 132 -21.32 9.80 -9.26
C ASP A 132 -20.38 8.65 -8.90
N ARG A 133 -20.75 7.42 -9.27
CA ARG A 133 -19.86 6.26 -9.13
C ARG A 133 -18.61 6.41 -10.01
N ALA A 134 -18.75 6.90 -11.25
CA ALA A 134 -17.64 7.11 -12.16
C ALA A 134 -16.58 8.09 -11.62
N LYS A 135 -16.95 9.01 -10.73
CA LYS A 135 -15.98 9.92 -10.06
C LYS A 135 -15.01 9.20 -9.12
N LEU A 136 -15.31 7.97 -8.77
CA LEU A 136 -14.48 7.15 -7.88
C LEU A 136 -13.53 6.22 -8.62
N ASP A 137 -13.62 6.15 -9.95
CA ASP A 137 -12.73 5.33 -10.77
C ASP A 137 -11.28 5.81 -10.59
N GLY A 138 -10.35 4.87 -10.45
CA GLY A 138 -8.95 5.13 -10.10
C GLY A 138 -8.70 5.38 -8.60
N GLN A 139 -9.74 5.49 -7.78
CA GLN A 139 -9.59 5.74 -6.33
C GLN A 139 -10.00 4.54 -5.47
N TRP A 140 -11.07 3.86 -5.86
CA TRP A 140 -11.60 2.72 -5.08
C TRP A 140 -10.81 1.43 -5.28
N GLU A 141 -10.04 1.33 -6.34
CA GLU A 141 -9.19 0.19 -6.67
C GLU A 141 -7.94 0.09 -5.79
N CYS A 142 -7.65 1.12 -5.02
CA CYS A 142 -6.48 1.15 -4.14
C CYS A 142 -6.51 0.01 -3.11
N VAL A 143 -5.51 -0.87 -3.17
CA VAL A 143 -5.36 -2.05 -2.30
C VAL A 143 -4.48 -1.80 -1.07
N LEU A 144 -4.10 -0.54 -0.81
CA LEU A 144 -3.28 -0.15 0.33
C LEU A 144 -1.93 -0.88 0.41
N CYS A 145 -1.29 -1.09 -0.74
CA CYS A 145 0.04 -1.69 -0.80
C CYS A 145 1.17 -0.76 -0.34
N PHE A 146 0.91 0.54 -0.23
CA PHE A 146 1.85 1.60 0.15
C PHE A 146 3.07 1.78 -0.77
N CYS A 147 3.12 1.17 -1.94
CA CYS A 147 4.19 1.38 -2.92
C CYS A 147 4.36 2.86 -3.27
N CYS A 148 3.25 3.56 -3.56
CA CYS A 148 3.24 4.99 -3.86
C CYS A 148 3.71 5.86 -2.68
N THR A 149 3.32 5.51 -1.45
CA THR A 149 3.71 6.23 -0.23
C THR A 149 5.21 6.12 0.01
N THR A 150 5.75 4.91 -0.12
CA THR A 150 7.19 4.66 0.07
C THR A 150 8.06 5.11 -1.10
N SER A 151 7.46 5.45 -2.25
CA SER A 151 8.16 6.09 -3.37
C SER A 151 8.18 7.62 -3.28
N CYS A 152 7.46 8.22 -2.33
CA CYS A 152 7.30 9.67 -2.23
C CYS A 152 8.41 10.31 -1.39
N PRO A 153 9.29 11.17 -1.97
CA PRO A 153 10.35 11.85 -1.21
C PRO A 153 9.81 12.70 -0.07
N SER A 154 8.66 13.36 -0.22
CA SER A 154 8.04 14.12 0.85
C SER A 154 7.67 13.23 2.05
N TYR A 155 7.27 11.98 1.81
CA TYR A 155 7.00 11.02 2.88
C TYR A 155 8.29 10.52 3.55
N TRP A 156 9.37 10.35 2.80
CA TRP A 156 10.66 9.95 3.37
C TRP A 156 11.15 10.93 4.45
N TRP A 157 10.97 12.23 4.21
CA TRP A 157 11.46 13.28 5.09
C TRP A 157 10.49 13.68 6.21
N ASN A 158 9.19 13.49 6.02
CA ASN A 158 8.15 13.97 6.93
C ASN A 158 7.07 12.91 7.20
N SER A 159 7.44 11.63 7.31
CA SER A 159 6.48 10.52 7.52
C SER A 159 5.65 10.67 8.79
N ASP A 160 6.12 11.40 9.79
CA ASP A 160 5.41 11.55 11.07
C ASP A 160 4.11 12.37 10.91
N GLU A 161 4.08 13.35 10.02
CA GLU A 161 2.94 14.26 9.84
C GLU A 161 2.32 14.16 8.44
N TYR A 162 3.13 14.03 7.40
CA TYR A 162 2.63 13.95 6.02
C TYR A 162 1.92 12.63 5.79
N LEU A 163 0.67 12.71 5.36
CA LEU A 163 -0.19 11.53 5.19
C LEU A 163 0.26 10.58 4.08
N GLY A 164 1.00 11.09 3.11
CA GLY A 164 1.44 10.31 1.96
C GLY A 164 0.34 10.02 0.92
N PRO A 165 0.75 9.59 -0.29
CA PRO A 165 -0.17 9.40 -1.42
C PRO A 165 -1.31 8.42 -1.15
N ALA A 166 -1.05 7.26 -0.57
CA ALA A 166 -2.08 6.25 -0.33
C ALA A 166 -3.20 6.76 0.60
N VAL A 167 -2.83 7.42 1.69
CA VAL A 167 -3.80 7.96 2.66
C VAL A 167 -4.57 9.15 2.08
N LEU A 168 -3.89 10.03 1.34
CA LEU A 168 -4.52 11.14 0.65
C LEU A 168 -5.48 10.68 -0.43
N MET A 169 -5.17 9.61 -1.17
CA MET A 169 -6.09 8.99 -2.12
C MET A 169 -7.34 8.45 -1.42
N GLN A 170 -7.20 7.78 -0.28
CA GLN A 170 -8.34 7.31 0.50
C GLN A 170 -9.18 8.47 1.04
N ALA A 171 -8.56 9.57 1.47
CA ALA A 171 -9.29 10.78 1.85
C ALA A 171 -10.07 11.36 0.66
N ALA A 172 -9.44 11.48 -0.52
CA ALA A 172 -10.08 11.98 -1.73
C ALA A 172 -11.27 11.10 -2.17
N ARG A 173 -11.11 9.76 -2.09
CA ARG A 173 -12.19 8.82 -2.37
C ARG A 173 -13.46 9.13 -1.55
N TRP A 174 -13.32 9.37 -0.25
CA TRP A 174 -14.48 9.64 0.63
C TRP A 174 -15.00 11.07 0.49
N VAL A 175 -14.16 12.03 0.11
CA VAL A 175 -14.58 13.39 -0.26
C VAL A 175 -15.41 13.38 -1.54
N ASN A 176 -15.11 12.50 -2.48
CA ASN A 176 -15.80 12.39 -3.78
C ASN A 176 -17.02 11.48 -3.75
N ASP A 177 -17.21 10.67 -2.70
CA ASP A 177 -18.35 9.76 -2.61
C ASP A 177 -19.64 10.54 -2.31
N SER A 178 -20.57 10.54 -3.26
CA SER A 178 -21.86 11.26 -3.15
C SER A 178 -22.76 10.77 -2.00
N ARG A 179 -22.48 9.60 -1.46
CA ARG A 179 -23.23 9.00 -0.34
C ARG A 179 -22.72 9.45 1.02
N ASP A 180 -21.52 10.08 1.07
CA ASP A 180 -20.89 10.52 2.32
C ASP A 180 -21.44 11.88 2.78
N ALA A 181 -21.86 11.95 4.04
CA ALA A 181 -22.42 13.18 4.62
C ALA A 181 -21.35 14.12 5.21
N GLU A 182 -20.09 13.68 5.36
CA GLU A 182 -19.07 14.37 6.12
C GLU A 182 -18.00 15.08 5.26
N ARG A 183 -18.31 15.36 4.00
CA ARG A 183 -17.35 15.93 3.04
C ARG A 183 -16.59 17.15 3.58
N LYS A 184 -17.28 18.09 4.21
CA LYS A 184 -16.65 19.32 4.76
C LYS A 184 -15.68 19.00 5.89
N ASN A 185 -16.06 18.09 6.78
CA ASN A 185 -15.22 17.68 7.91
C ASN A 185 -13.99 16.88 7.43
N ARG A 186 -14.14 16.06 6.39
CA ARG A 186 -13.02 15.36 5.75
C ARG A 186 -12.00 16.32 5.14
N LEU A 187 -12.48 17.32 4.39
CA LEU A 187 -11.61 18.35 3.84
C LEU A 187 -10.88 19.12 4.95
N LYS A 188 -11.59 19.49 6.02
CA LYS A 188 -10.99 20.18 7.17
C LYS A 188 -9.94 19.33 7.86
N ALA A 189 -10.14 18.02 7.98
CA ALA A 189 -9.20 17.10 8.64
C ALA A 189 -7.85 16.96 7.91
N VAL A 190 -7.85 17.09 6.57
CA VAL A 190 -6.62 17.04 5.76
C VAL A 190 -6.06 18.41 5.42
N ASN A 191 -6.83 19.50 5.60
CA ASN A 191 -6.41 20.87 5.30
C ASN A 191 -5.41 21.39 6.34
N ASP A 192 -4.21 20.89 6.26
CA ASP A 192 -3.13 21.18 7.17
C ASP A 192 -1.80 21.27 6.41
N LYS A 193 -0.94 22.20 6.84
CA LYS A 193 0.34 22.50 6.21
C LYS A 193 1.24 21.29 6.06
N MET A 194 1.26 20.40 7.05
CA MET A 194 2.12 19.23 7.06
C MET A 194 1.41 18.02 6.47
N LYS A 195 0.10 17.86 6.68
CA LYS A 195 -0.66 16.67 6.25
C LYS A 195 -0.86 16.61 4.74
N LEU A 196 -1.41 17.67 4.13
CA LEU A 196 -1.73 17.74 2.69
C LEU A 196 -0.67 18.51 1.90
N TYR A 197 -0.35 19.72 2.35
CA TYR A 197 0.45 20.66 1.55
C TYR A 197 1.95 20.37 1.55
N ARG A 198 2.37 19.26 2.13
CA ARG A 198 3.71 18.72 1.98
C ARG A 198 3.90 17.93 0.68
N CYS A 199 2.83 17.76 -0.08
CA CYS A 199 2.92 17.26 -1.46
C CYS A 199 3.55 18.32 -2.36
N HIS A 200 4.68 18.02 -2.97
CA HIS A 200 5.40 18.90 -3.90
C HIS A 200 5.21 18.50 -5.37
N SER A 201 4.20 17.68 -5.67
CA SER A 201 3.88 17.23 -7.03
C SER A 201 5.07 16.61 -7.79
N ILE A 202 5.89 15.82 -7.09
CA ILE A 202 7.05 15.12 -7.67
C ILE A 202 6.62 14.01 -8.63
N MET A 203 5.40 13.46 -8.44
CA MET A 203 4.76 12.47 -9.31
C MET A 203 5.38 11.05 -9.27
N ASN A 204 6.23 10.73 -8.29
CA ASN A 204 6.75 9.37 -8.11
C ASN A 204 5.71 8.36 -7.60
N CYS A 205 4.50 8.81 -7.33
CA CYS A 205 3.38 7.99 -6.85
C CYS A 205 2.45 7.49 -7.97
N THR A 206 2.72 7.84 -9.21
CA THR A 206 1.92 7.48 -10.40
C THR A 206 2.55 6.34 -11.18
#